data_41344d3b612ce92d04ad5f2f658302a8
#
_entry.id   41344d3b612ce92d04ad5f2f658302a8
#
_cell.length_a   1.000
_cell.length_b   1.000
_cell.length_c   1.000
_cell.angle_alpha   90.00
_cell.angle_beta   90.00
_cell.angle_gamma   90.00
#
_symmetry.space_group_name_H-M   'P 1'
#
loop_
_entity.id
_entity.type
_entity.pdbx_description
1 polymer ?
#
loop_
_entity_poly.entity_id
_entity_poly.type
_entity_poly.pdbx_seq_one_letter_code
_entity_poly.pdbx_strand_id
1 'polypeptide(L)'
;MRKLLFILAIILISSCNNDITYISDDDFSETIKMKKSLGIDALINDVTRMIRTGDEVVVQNYRDSAIFCVYNYKSGELVHSWGYRGRADNEYLFPEIFQLNDGKFGINDMGKTKMEFYDDFTSQPSTVTKYEKLPMSVNEICYLYGNEYVFYDDTPSKLTLCKWKVGEEPTPLPSLDYYAEKYSESHSYIGFLGTNRADKIVYAFNFIDGFNMFDAEGNLTKRVRRKDSNGISTFTGYEDNEQDEDFRIFSFRIYTDDDGFYIYRVNSTNSELNKSLERTTYIEQFDWEGHPVRRYELPMFVRYFCPLGDGKFMVYDITSENEALQIFEPDDTTN
;
A
#
# COMPACT_ATOMS: atom_id res chain seq x y z
N MET A 1 -12.71 45.55 -45.38
CA MET A 1 -12.65 45.55 -43.90
C MET A 1 -12.55 44.06 -43.46
N ARG A 2 -11.33 43.57 -43.26
CA ARG A 2 -11.05 42.22 -42.78
C ARG A 2 -11.15 42.27 -41.24
N LYS A 3 -12.21 41.70 -40.72
CA LYS A 3 -12.28 41.38 -39.29
C LYS A 3 -11.29 40.26 -39.01
N LEU A 4 -10.16 40.61 -38.45
CA LEU A 4 -9.25 39.69 -37.82
C LEU A 4 -9.98 39.10 -36.61
N LEU A 5 -10.54 37.92 -36.74
CA LEU A 5 -10.91 37.10 -35.62
C LEU A 5 -9.60 36.63 -34.98
N PHE A 6 -9.17 37.34 -33.98
CA PHE A 6 -8.27 36.80 -32.97
C PHE A 6 -9.06 35.73 -32.25
N ILE A 7 -9.02 34.52 -32.78
CA ILE A 7 -9.25 33.34 -31.97
C ILE A 7 -8.05 33.32 -31.01
N LEU A 8 -8.26 33.92 -29.85
CA LEU A 8 -7.43 33.66 -28.70
C LEU A 8 -7.68 32.20 -28.40
N ALA A 9 -6.91 31.32 -29.04
CA ALA A 9 -6.66 30.01 -28.52
C ALA A 9 -6.00 30.27 -27.16
N ILE A 10 -6.82 30.35 -26.14
CA ILE A 10 -6.39 30.03 -24.79
C ILE A 10 -6.01 28.57 -24.88
N ILE A 11 -4.78 28.36 -25.34
CA ILE A 11 -4.04 27.19 -24.94
C ILE A 11 -4.03 27.35 -23.42
N LEU A 12 -4.97 26.71 -22.76
CA LEU A 12 -4.78 26.19 -21.43
C LEU A 12 -3.56 25.29 -21.57
N ILE A 13 -2.39 25.92 -21.57
CA ILE A 13 -1.22 25.30 -21.05
C ILE A 13 -1.68 25.02 -19.62
N SER A 14 -2.25 23.84 -19.42
CA SER A 14 -2.13 23.17 -18.16
C SER A 14 -0.61 23.05 -18.01
N SER A 15 0.01 24.14 -17.56
CA SER A 15 1.27 24.06 -16.88
C SER A 15 1.01 22.93 -15.89
N CYS A 16 1.62 21.80 -16.11
CA CYS A 16 1.82 20.84 -15.05
C CYS A 16 2.60 21.65 -14.02
N ASN A 17 1.85 22.36 -13.18
CA ASN A 17 2.41 22.97 -12.00
C ASN A 17 2.86 21.77 -11.17
N ASN A 18 4.15 21.51 -11.25
CA ASN A 18 4.83 20.56 -10.39
C ASN A 18 4.82 21.04 -8.94
N ASP A 19 3.79 21.80 -8.56
CA ASP A 19 3.66 22.40 -7.25
C ASP A 19 3.46 21.30 -6.22
N ILE A 20 4.34 21.31 -5.24
CA ILE A 20 4.25 20.42 -4.10
C ILE A 20 3.18 20.99 -3.15
N THR A 21 2.18 20.18 -2.85
CA THR A 21 1.23 20.47 -1.78
C THR A 21 1.88 20.08 -0.45
N TYR A 22 2.02 21.05 0.44
CA TYR A 22 2.56 20.81 1.77
C TYR A 22 1.43 20.64 2.78
N ILE A 23 1.50 19.60 3.59
CA ILE A 23 0.55 19.30 4.66
C ILE A 23 1.26 19.23 6.02
N SER A 24 0.50 19.45 7.08
CA SER A 24 0.91 19.33 8.48
C SER A 24 -0.10 18.49 9.25
N ASP A 25 0.16 18.24 10.52
CA ASP A 25 -0.76 17.52 11.40
C ASP A 25 -2.09 18.29 11.58
N ASP A 26 -2.06 19.62 11.53
CA ASP A 26 -3.22 20.49 11.69
C ASP A 26 -4.15 20.49 10.46
N ASP A 27 -3.71 19.95 9.33
CA ASP A 27 -4.53 19.85 8.11
C ASP A 27 -5.53 18.68 8.17
N PHE A 28 -5.37 17.75 9.12
CA PHE A 28 -6.37 16.69 9.39
C PHE A 28 -7.53 17.24 10.20
N SER A 29 -8.76 16.83 9.85
CA SER A 29 -9.96 17.31 10.56
C SER A 29 -9.93 16.98 12.06
N GLU A 30 -9.34 15.83 12.40
CA GLU A 30 -9.22 15.33 13.78
C GLU A 30 -8.10 14.31 13.91
N THR A 31 -7.56 14.17 15.12
CA THR A 31 -6.70 13.03 15.53
C THR A 31 -7.43 12.20 16.57
N ILE A 32 -7.71 10.96 16.22
CA ILE A 32 -8.47 10.01 17.03
C ILE A 32 -7.50 9.08 17.73
N LYS A 33 -7.53 9.03 19.05
CA LYS A 33 -6.79 8.03 19.81
C LYS A 33 -7.45 6.67 19.68
N MET A 34 -6.65 5.65 19.50
CA MET A 34 -7.11 4.28 19.31
C MET A 34 -6.81 3.45 20.55
N LYS A 35 -7.77 2.58 20.89
CA LYS A 35 -7.59 1.56 21.94
C LYS A 35 -7.82 0.16 21.35
N LYS A 36 -7.12 -0.82 21.90
CA LYS A 36 -7.37 -2.23 21.59
C LYS A 36 -8.74 -2.64 22.14
N SER A 37 -9.59 -3.20 21.30
CA SER A 37 -10.91 -3.72 21.67
C SER A 37 -10.99 -5.23 21.67
N LEU A 38 -10.19 -5.91 20.81
CA LEU A 38 -10.17 -7.36 20.72
C LEU A 38 -8.76 -7.85 20.39
N GLY A 39 -8.28 -8.87 21.07
CA GLY A 39 -7.14 -9.68 20.66
C GLY A 39 -7.64 -10.96 20.01
N ILE A 40 -7.03 -11.34 18.89
CA ILE A 40 -7.36 -12.56 18.15
C ILE A 40 -6.22 -13.54 18.38
N ASP A 41 -6.53 -14.68 18.99
CA ASP A 41 -5.59 -15.80 19.16
C ASP A 41 -5.35 -16.43 17.78
N ALA A 42 -4.32 -15.94 17.14
CA ALA A 42 -3.94 -16.36 15.81
C ALA A 42 -2.46 -16.74 15.82
N LEU A 43 -2.18 -18.03 15.58
CA LEU A 43 -0.84 -18.50 15.30
C LEU A 43 -0.43 -18.05 13.89
N ILE A 44 -0.11 -16.77 13.77
CA ILE A 44 0.28 -16.14 12.51
C ILE A 44 1.70 -15.62 12.63
N ASN A 45 2.53 -16.02 11.71
CA ASN A 45 3.89 -15.54 11.58
C ASN A 45 4.08 -14.87 10.22
N ASP A 46 4.61 -13.64 10.23
CA ASP A 46 5.04 -12.94 9.02
C ASP A 46 3.90 -12.65 8.02
N VAL A 47 2.93 -11.85 8.47
CA VAL A 47 1.86 -11.32 7.62
C VAL A 47 2.45 -10.46 6.51
N THR A 48 2.05 -10.73 5.29
CA THR A 48 2.49 -9.97 4.11
C THR A 48 1.39 -9.09 3.50
N ARG A 49 0.13 -9.45 3.70
CA ARG A 49 -1.04 -8.69 3.23
C ARG A 49 -2.27 -8.95 4.09
N MET A 50 -3.16 -7.97 4.11
CA MET A 50 -4.52 -8.10 4.64
C MET A 50 -5.50 -7.46 3.67
N ILE A 51 -6.63 -8.12 3.41
CA ILE A 51 -7.70 -7.60 2.56
C ILE A 51 -9.03 -7.86 3.25
N ARG A 52 -9.89 -6.85 3.31
CA ARG A 52 -11.25 -6.95 3.85
C ARG A 52 -12.26 -7.25 2.76
N THR A 53 -13.22 -8.12 3.08
CA THR A 53 -14.45 -8.34 2.33
C THR A 53 -15.63 -8.51 3.29
N GLY A 54 -16.54 -7.56 3.32
CA GLY A 54 -17.66 -7.59 4.27
C GLY A 54 -17.20 -7.58 5.73
N ASP A 55 -17.58 -8.60 6.48
CA ASP A 55 -17.22 -8.80 7.89
C ASP A 55 -15.96 -9.69 8.08
N GLU A 56 -15.31 -10.02 7.00
CA GLU A 56 -14.15 -10.92 7.00
C GLU A 56 -12.88 -10.19 6.52
N VAL A 57 -11.74 -10.65 7.03
CA VAL A 57 -10.41 -10.21 6.59
C VAL A 57 -9.60 -11.44 6.23
N VAL A 58 -9.10 -11.49 4.99
CA VAL A 58 -8.08 -12.45 4.63
C VAL A 58 -6.72 -11.91 5.01
N VAL A 59 -5.96 -12.73 5.70
CA VAL A 59 -4.59 -12.49 6.10
C VAL A 59 -3.68 -13.43 5.33
N GLN A 60 -2.76 -12.87 4.57
CA GLN A 60 -1.75 -13.65 3.86
C GLN A 60 -0.53 -13.83 4.75
N ASN A 61 -0.17 -15.09 5.00
CA ASN A 61 0.97 -15.50 5.81
C ASN A 61 2.12 -16.00 4.93
N TYR A 62 3.33 -15.70 5.31
CA TYR A 62 4.48 -16.19 4.56
C TYR A 62 5.04 -17.52 5.05
N ARG A 63 4.95 -17.82 6.34
CA ARG A 63 5.67 -18.95 6.99
C ARG A 63 4.80 -20.07 7.52
N ASP A 64 3.49 -19.93 7.53
CA ASP A 64 2.60 -20.90 8.12
C ASP A 64 2.19 -22.02 7.17
N SER A 65 1.53 -23.04 7.70
CA SER A 65 1.05 -24.18 6.94
C SER A 65 0.00 -23.79 5.90
N ALA A 66 -0.89 -22.83 6.25
CA ALA A 66 -1.82 -22.23 5.32
C ALA A 66 -1.37 -20.79 5.01
N ILE A 67 -1.31 -20.45 3.71
CA ILE A 67 -0.89 -19.12 3.26
C ILE A 67 -1.97 -18.08 3.50
N PHE A 68 -3.23 -18.45 3.34
CA PHE A 68 -4.37 -17.54 3.48
C PHE A 68 -5.26 -18.01 4.63
N CYS A 69 -5.48 -17.10 5.59
CA CYS A 69 -6.37 -17.32 6.72
C CYS A 69 -7.44 -16.22 6.74
N VAL A 70 -8.69 -16.61 6.81
CA VAL A 70 -9.85 -15.70 6.87
C VAL A 70 -10.36 -15.63 8.28
N TYR A 71 -10.42 -14.43 8.83
CA TYR A 71 -10.96 -14.15 10.16
C TYR A 71 -12.22 -13.30 10.05
N ASN A 72 -13.25 -13.66 10.79
CA ASN A 72 -14.34 -12.74 11.07
C ASN A 72 -13.87 -11.74 12.12
N TYR A 73 -13.74 -10.47 11.74
CA TYR A 73 -13.15 -9.45 12.62
C TYR A 73 -14.06 -9.05 13.79
N LYS A 74 -15.38 -9.37 13.74
CA LYS A 74 -16.31 -9.08 14.84
C LYS A 74 -16.23 -10.11 15.95
N SER A 75 -16.07 -11.40 15.59
CA SER A 75 -15.97 -12.49 16.56
C SER A 75 -14.51 -12.86 16.87
N GLY A 76 -13.56 -12.53 16.03
CA GLY A 76 -12.17 -12.97 16.10
C GLY A 76 -11.95 -14.41 15.66
N GLU A 77 -12.97 -15.09 15.15
CA GLU A 77 -12.88 -16.51 14.79
C GLU A 77 -12.20 -16.70 13.42
N LEU A 78 -11.35 -17.73 13.34
CA LEU A 78 -10.85 -18.25 12.06
C LEU A 78 -11.99 -18.95 11.33
N VAL A 79 -12.45 -18.38 10.22
CA VAL A 79 -13.55 -18.91 9.41
C VAL A 79 -13.06 -19.98 8.45
N HIS A 80 -11.93 -19.70 7.80
CA HIS A 80 -11.39 -20.56 6.75
C HIS A 80 -9.89 -20.37 6.59
N SER A 81 -9.20 -21.40 6.08
CA SER A 81 -7.80 -21.31 5.68
C SER A 81 -7.51 -22.20 4.49
N TRP A 82 -6.67 -21.70 3.57
CA TRP A 82 -6.28 -22.46 2.39
C TRP A 82 -4.93 -22.02 1.84
N GLY A 83 -4.50 -22.69 0.77
CA GLY A 83 -3.24 -22.44 0.10
C GLY A 83 -2.05 -22.97 0.89
N TYR A 84 -1.29 -23.84 0.25
CA TYR A 84 -0.08 -24.41 0.82
C TYR A 84 1.09 -24.10 -0.11
N ARG A 85 2.31 -24.15 0.42
CA ARG A 85 3.50 -23.98 -0.41
C ARG A 85 3.79 -25.23 -1.20
N GLY A 86 4.01 -25.07 -2.50
CA GLY A 86 4.39 -26.16 -3.37
C GLY A 86 4.01 -25.95 -4.84
N ARG A 87 4.13 -27.01 -5.61
CA ARG A 87 3.97 -26.98 -7.08
C ARG A 87 2.68 -27.66 -7.57
N ALA A 88 1.94 -28.34 -6.71
CA ALA A 88 0.65 -28.93 -7.08
C ALA A 88 -0.40 -27.84 -7.39
N ASP A 89 -1.51 -28.22 -8.02
CA ASP A 89 -2.49 -27.26 -8.53
C ASP A 89 -3.07 -26.33 -7.44
N ASN A 90 -3.26 -26.87 -6.22
CA ASN A 90 -3.80 -26.11 -5.08
C ASN A 90 -2.72 -25.49 -4.18
N GLU A 91 -1.48 -25.48 -4.64
CA GLU A 91 -0.33 -24.94 -3.92
C GLU A 91 0.14 -23.66 -4.59
N TYR A 92 0.93 -22.87 -3.87
CA TYR A 92 1.48 -21.58 -4.32
C TYR A 92 3.00 -21.55 -4.11
N LEU A 93 3.69 -20.84 -4.99
CA LEU A 93 5.14 -20.61 -4.87
C LEU A 93 5.43 -19.22 -4.31
N PHE A 94 4.95 -18.17 -4.98
CA PHE A 94 5.12 -16.77 -4.60
C PHE A 94 3.80 -16.02 -4.81
N PRO A 95 2.77 -16.31 -3.98
CA PRO A 95 1.48 -15.67 -4.13
C PRO A 95 1.50 -14.27 -3.52
N GLU A 96 0.76 -13.38 -4.14
CA GLU A 96 0.40 -12.07 -3.62
C GLU A 96 -1.08 -11.82 -3.84
N ILE A 97 -1.81 -11.55 -2.75
CA ILE A 97 -3.24 -11.23 -2.80
C ILE A 97 -3.42 -9.73 -3.10
N PHE A 98 -4.38 -9.40 -3.94
CA PHE A 98 -4.74 -8.02 -4.29
C PHE A 98 -6.25 -7.81 -4.36
N GLN A 99 -6.68 -6.58 -4.08
CA GLN A 99 -8.10 -6.21 -4.12
C GLN A 99 -8.59 -6.00 -5.56
N LEU A 100 -9.84 -6.37 -5.77
CA LEU A 100 -10.65 -6.04 -6.94
C LEU A 100 -11.84 -5.18 -6.51
N ASN A 101 -12.71 -4.81 -7.45
CA ASN A 101 -13.98 -4.13 -7.15
C ASN A 101 -14.99 -5.09 -6.47
N ASP A 102 -16.00 -4.52 -5.84
CA ASP A 102 -17.14 -5.24 -5.26
C ASP A 102 -16.77 -6.29 -4.20
N GLY A 103 -15.71 -6.04 -3.44
CA GLY A 103 -15.26 -6.96 -2.39
C GLY A 103 -14.60 -8.24 -2.90
N LYS A 104 -14.37 -8.36 -4.20
CA LYS A 104 -13.63 -9.45 -4.81
C LYS A 104 -12.13 -9.29 -4.63
N PHE A 105 -11.39 -10.36 -4.84
CA PHE A 105 -9.93 -10.30 -4.78
C PHE A 105 -9.28 -11.24 -5.81
N GLY A 106 -8.00 -11.01 -6.04
CA GLY A 106 -7.18 -11.88 -6.86
C GLY A 106 -5.94 -12.35 -6.11
N ILE A 107 -5.37 -13.46 -6.56
CA ILE A 107 -4.08 -13.96 -6.13
C ILE A 107 -3.18 -14.05 -7.37
N ASN A 108 -2.08 -13.32 -7.35
CA ASN A 108 -1.03 -13.45 -8.36
C ASN A 108 0.06 -14.38 -7.83
N ASP A 109 0.19 -15.57 -8.39
CA ASP A 109 1.32 -16.46 -8.09
C ASP A 109 2.41 -16.28 -9.17
N MET A 110 3.36 -15.41 -8.89
CA MET A 110 4.48 -15.13 -9.80
C MET A 110 5.35 -16.37 -10.08
N GLY A 111 5.45 -17.27 -9.11
CA GLY A 111 6.23 -18.50 -9.29
C GLY A 111 5.57 -19.51 -10.25
N LYS A 112 4.26 -19.43 -10.40
CA LYS A 112 3.47 -20.24 -11.33
C LYS A 112 2.96 -19.50 -12.55
N THR A 113 3.23 -18.19 -12.62
CA THR A 113 2.74 -17.31 -13.70
C THR A 113 1.23 -17.46 -13.92
N LYS A 114 0.48 -17.38 -12.83
CA LYS A 114 -0.98 -17.48 -12.85
C LYS A 114 -1.63 -16.42 -11.97
N MET A 115 -2.80 -15.97 -12.37
CA MET A 115 -3.73 -15.20 -11.55
C MET A 115 -4.98 -16.01 -11.30
N GLU A 116 -5.43 -16.02 -10.09
CA GLU A 116 -6.68 -16.59 -9.65
C GLU A 116 -7.59 -15.50 -9.14
N PHE A 117 -8.87 -15.54 -9.51
CA PHE A 117 -9.86 -14.53 -9.15
C PHE A 117 -10.95 -15.17 -8.32
N TYR A 118 -11.34 -14.50 -7.26
CA TYR A 118 -12.29 -14.98 -6.27
C TYR A 118 -13.42 -13.98 -6.11
N ASP A 119 -14.65 -14.49 -6.12
CA ASP A 119 -15.85 -13.69 -5.84
C ASP A 119 -16.08 -13.50 -4.34
N ASP A 120 -15.58 -14.43 -3.54
CA ASP A 120 -15.60 -14.43 -2.08
C ASP A 120 -14.44 -15.26 -1.52
N PHE A 121 -14.35 -15.42 -0.21
CA PHE A 121 -13.29 -16.20 0.44
C PHE A 121 -13.52 -17.73 0.40
N THR A 122 -14.13 -18.23 -0.63
CA THR A 122 -14.18 -19.69 -0.86
C THR A 122 -12.80 -20.23 -1.26
N SER A 123 -12.61 -21.52 -1.13
CA SER A 123 -11.35 -22.17 -1.54
C SER A 123 -11.21 -22.37 -3.05
N GLN A 124 -12.18 -21.96 -3.83
CA GLN A 124 -12.22 -22.18 -5.28
C GLN A 124 -12.22 -20.85 -6.03
N PRO A 125 -11.29 -20.62 -6.95
CA PRO A 125 -11.30 -19.44 -7.80
C PRO A 125 -12.45 -19.52 -8.81
N SER A 126 -13.13 -18.39 -9.04
CA SER A 126 -14.12 -18.25 -10.09
C SER A 126 -13.50 -18.25 -11.49
N THR A 127 -12.26 -17.78 -11.61
CA THR A 127 -11.50 -17.74 -12.86
C THR A 127 -10.00 -17.92 -12.59
N VAL A 128 -9.32 -18.61 -13.50
CA VAL A 128 -7.85 -18.78 -13.49
C VAL A 128 -7.29 -18.31 -14.83
N THR A 129 -6.37 -17.37 -14.81
CA THR A 129 -5.66 -16.88 -15.99
C THR A 129 -4.18 -17.18 -15.87
N LYS A 130 -3.60 -17.80 -16.90
CA LYS A 130 -2.15 -17.97 -17.03
C LYS A 130 -1.55 -16.90 -17.90
N TYR A 131 -0.32 -16.50 -17.61
CA TYR A 131 0.42 -15.53 -18.39
C TYR A 131 1.89 -15.98 -18.59
N GLU A 132 2.58 -15.35 -19.48
CA GLU A 132 4.01 -15.55 -19.63
C GLU A 132 4.75 -14.87 -18.46
N LYS A 133 5.98 -15.33 -18.20
CA LYS A 133 6.79 -14.72 -17.13
C LYS A 133 7.03 -13.25 -17.43
N LEU A 134 6.75 -12.39 -16.46
CA LEU A 134 7.09 -10.97 -16.57
C LEU A 134 8.61 -10.80 -16.65
N PRO A 135 9.10 -9.93 -17.54
CA PRO A 135 10.54 -9.79 -17.81
C PRO A 135 11.29 -9.02 -16.71
N MET A 136 10.61 -8.55 -15.68
CA MET A 136 11.15 -7.67 -14.66
C MET A 136 10.73 -8.13 -13.25
N SER A 137 11.35 -7.55 -12.22
CA SER A 137 10.97 -7.77 -10.82
C SER A 137 9.68 -7.03 -10.53
N VAL A 138 8.64 -7.77 -10.17
CA VAL A 138 7.32 -7.20 -9.87
C VAL A 138 7.16 -7.08 -8.37
N ASN A 139 6.93 -5.86 -7.90
CA ASN A 139 6.56 -5.60 -6.53
C ASN A 139 5.20 -4.90 -6.47
N GLU A 140 4.40 -5.27 -5.48
CA GLU A 140 3.10 -4.67 -5.16
C GLU A 140 2.18 -4.52 -6.37
N ILE A 141 1.73 -5.64 -6.94
CA ILE A 141 0.74 -5.60 -8.01
C ILE A 141 -0.61 -5.11 -7.48
N CYS A 142 -1.17 -4.09 -8.14
CA CYS A 142 -2.49 -3.54 -7.85
C CYS A 142 -3.37 -3.60 -9.09
N TYR A 143 -4.63 -3.98 -8.91
CA TYR A 143 -5.63 -3.89 -9.96
C TYR A 143 -5.97 -2.43 -10.23
N LEU A 144 -6.03 -2.04 -11.49
CA LEU A 144 -6.39 -0.69 -11.90
C LEU A 144 -7.84 -0.64 -12.41
N TYR A 145 -8.14 -1.29 -13.53
CA TYR A 145 -9.50 -1.48 -14.06
C TYR A 145 -9.50 -2.53 -15.18
N GLY A 146 -10.67 -3.05 -15.54
CA GLY A 146 -10.82 -3.99 -16.66
C GLY A 146 -9.92 -5.21 -16.54
N ASN A 147 -8.84 -5.29 -17.29
CA ASN A 147 -7.79 -6.32 -17.24
C ASN A 147 -6.40 -5.68 -17.11
N GLU A 148 -6.34 -4.50 -16.50
CA GLU A 148 -5.12 -3.72 -16.36
C GLU A 148 -4.68 -3.66 -14.90
N TYR A 149 -3.38 -3.74 -14.71
CA TYR A 149 -2.70 -3.75 -13.42
C TYR A 149 -1.58 -2.74 -13.42
N VAL A 150 -1.23 -2.28 -12.24
CA VAL A 150 -0.05 -1.45 -12.03
C VAL A 150 0.83 -2.12 -10.99
N PHE A 151 2.13 -2.06 -11.19
CA PHE A 151 3.14 -2.53 -10.24
C PHE A 151 4.38 -1.66 -10.34
N TYR A 152 5.30 -1.79 -9.42
CA TYR A 152 6.62 -1.19 -9.59
C TYR A 152 7.70 -2.24 -9.74
N ASP A 153 8.70 -1.89 -10.56
CA ASP A 153 9.93 -2.64 -10.77
C ASP A 153 11.03 -1.95 -9.95
N ASP A 154 11.62 -2.68 -9.03
CA ASP A 154 12.69 -2.21 -8.14
C ASP A 154 14.08 -2.65 -8.57
N THR A 155 14.29 -2.84 -9.87
CA THR A 155 15.66 -3.11 -10.34
C THR A 155 16.63 -2.06 -9.80
N PRO A 156 17.82 -2.45 -9.32
CA PRO A 156 18.68 -1.61 -8.47
C PRO A 156 19.06 -0.24 -9.02
N SER A 157 18.86 0.01 -10.30
CA SER A 157 19.24 1.27 -10.93
C SER A 157 18.06 2.21 -11.19
N LYS A 158 16.81 1.74 -11.11
CA LYS A 158 15.65 2.54 -11.49
C LYS A 158 14.33 1.96 -10.96
N LEU A 159 13.71 2.64 -10.01
CA LEU A 159 12.34 2.36 -9.66
C LEU A 159 11.42 2.86 -10.78
N THR A 160 10.64 1.95 -11.36
CA THR A 160 9.74 2.29 -12.46
C THR A 160 8.33 1.76 -12.18
N LEU A 161 7.34 2.66 -12.21
CA LEU A 161 5.96 2.22 -12.28
C LEU A 161 5.68 1.63 -13.67
N CYS A 162 5.01 0.49 -13.70
CA CYS A 162 4.65 -0.19 -14.93
C CYS A 162 3.15 -0.47 -14.94
N LYS A 163 2.53 -0.18 -16.08
CA LYS A 163 1.18 -0.62 -16.40
C LYS A 163 1.24 -1.92 -17.18
N TRP A 164 0.40 -2.86 -16.83
CA TRP A 164 0.40 -4.17 -17.46
C TRP A 164 -1.02 -4.67 -17.69
N LYS A 165 -1.24 -5.17 -18.89
CA LYS A 165 -2.44 -5.91 -19.24
C LYS A 165 -2.05 -7.37 -19.44
N VAL A 166 -2.80 -8.29 -18.82
CA VAL A 166 -2.48 -9.71 -18.88
C VAL A 166 -2.40 -10.19 -20.33
N GLY A 167 -1.25 -10.79 -20.69
CA GLY A 167 -0.96 -11.25 -22.04
C GLY A 167 -0.26 -10.23 -22.96
N GLU A 168 0.06 -9.05 -22.45
CA GLU A 168 0.83 -8.02 -23.15
C GLU A 168 2.15 -7.74 -22.41
N GLU A 169 3.10 -7.09 -23.07
CA GLU A 169 4.32 -6.62 -22.40
C GLU A 169 4.01 -5.43 -21.47
N PRO A 170 4.60 -5.38 -20.28
CA PRO A 170 4.44 -4.24 -19.39
C PRO A 170 4.94 -2.94 -20.03
N THR A 171 4.21 -1.87 -19.82
CA THR A 171 4.57 -0.54 -20.32
C THR A 171 5.04 0.33 -19.18
N PRO A 172 6.30 0.82 -19.18
CA PRO A 172 6.77 1.78 -18.20
C PRO A 172 5.94 3.07 -18.22
N LEU A 173 5.56 3.54 -17.04
CA LEU A 173 4.89 4.83 -16.88
C LEU A 173 5.93 5.94 -16.67
N PRO A 174 5.74 7.14 -17.27
CA PRO A 174 6.76 8.20 -17.25
C PRO A 174 6.99 8.85 -15.88
N SER A 175 6.28 8.45 -14.90
CA SER A 175 5.98 9.19 -13.69
C SER A 175 7.07 9.27 -12.62
N LEU A 176 8.02 8.33 -12.58
CA LEU A 176 9.07 8.31 -11.55
C LEU A 176 10.42 8.85 -12.04
N ASP A 177 10.60 9.08 -13.33
CA ASP A 177 11.86 9.59 -13.91
C ASP A 177 12.28 10.95 -13.36
N TYR A 178 11.34 11.74 -12.82
CA TYR A 178 11.62 13.08 -12.30
C TYR A 178 12.55 13.10 -11.09
N TYR A 179 12.59 12.02 -10.30
CA TYR A 179 13.47 11.92 -9.15
C TYR A 179 14.76 11.17 -9.43
N ALA A 180 14.79 10.33 -10.48
CA ALA A 180 15.92 9.48 -10.82
C ALA A 180 17.23 10.26 -11.02
N GLU A 181 17.17 11.44 -11.63
CA GLU A 181 18.37 12.23 -11.88
C GLU A 181 19.05 12.77 -10.60
N LYS A 182 18.27 13.03 -9.56
CA LYS A 182 18.81 13.61 -8.32
C LYS A 182 19.23 12.57 -7.28
N TYR A 183 18.68 11.37 -7.34
CA TYR A 183 18.84 10.34 -6.31
C TYR A 183 19.04 8.93 -6.91
N SER A 184 19.56 8.84 -8.13
CA SER A 184 19.68 7.58 -8.89
C SER A 184 20.50 6.48 -8.19
N GLU A 185 21.25 6.82 -7.16
CA GLU A 185 22.09 5.89 -6.39
C GLU A 185 21.43 5.50 -5.05
N SER A 186 20.24 6.04 -4.70
CA SER A 186 19.63 5.77 -3.42
C SER A 186 18.32 4.98 -3.57
N HIS A 187 18.14 4.01 -2.70
CA HIS A 187 16.87 3.29 -2.56
C HIS A 187 15.75 4.14 -1.89
N SER A 188 15.95 5.47 -1.83
CA SER A 188 15.01 6.41 -1.19
C SER A 188 13.61 6.42 -1.80
N TYR A 189 13.45 5.84 -2.99
CA TYR A 189 12.15 5.74 -3.67
C TYR A 189 11.35 4.50 -3.34
N ILE A 190 11.88 3.57 -2.57
CA ILE A 190 11.09 2.42 -2.11
C ILE A 190 9.85 2.93 -1.41
N GLY A 191 8.73 2.32 -1.69
CA GLY A 191 7.45 2.72 -1.13
C GLY A 191 6.36 1.69 -1.37
N PHE A 192 5.13 2.14 -1.31
CA PHE A 192 3.94 1.31 -1.41
C PHE A 192 2.97 1.88 -2.41
N LEU A 193 2.40 1.00 -3.21
CA LEU A 193 1.50 1.29 -4.30
C LEU A 193 0.05 1.03 -3.90
N GLY A 194 -0.86 1.88 -4.35
CA GLY A 194 -2.29 1.68 -4.22
C GLY A 194 -3.06 2.28 -5.40
N THR A 195 -4.28 1.81 -5.63
CA THR A 195 -5.17 2.32 -6.67
C THR A 195 -6.58 2.48 -6.13
N ASN A 196 -7.38 3.35 -6.77
CA ASN A 196 -8.83 3.41 -6.53
C ASN A 196 -9.58 2.36 -7.36
N ARG A 197 -8.88 1.48 -8.03
CA ARG A 197 -9.43 0.45 -8.92
C ARG A 197 -10.24 1.01 -10.10
N ALA A 198 -9.96 2.26 -10.49
CA ALA A 198 -10.57 2.98 -11.60
C ALA A 198 -9.52 3.78 -12.40
N ASP A 199 -9.16 4.96 -11.95
CA ASP A 199 -8.38 5.92 -12.73
C ASP A 199 -7.25 6.60 -11.95
N LYS A 200 -7.07 6.28 -10.65
CA LYS A 200 -6.07 6.91 -9.80
C LYS A 200 -5.10 5.91 -9.21
N ILE A 201 -3.85 6.33 -9.18
CA ILE A 201 -2.74 5.60 -8.58
C ILE A 201 -2.13 6.49 -7.51
N VAL A 202 -1.82 5.92 -6.36
CA VAL A 202 -1.08 6.57 -5.28
C VAL A 202 0.18 5.78 -4.96
N TYR A 203 1.28 6.49 -4.76
CA TYR A 203 2.55 5.91 -4.34
C TYR A 203 3.07 6.64 -3.10
N ALA A 204 3.08 5.94 -1.95
CA ALA A 204 3.59 6.45 -0.69
C ALA A 204 5.02 5.97 -0.47
N PHE A 205 5.92 6.88 -0.18
CA PHE A 205 7.35 6.57 -0.04
C PHE A 205 7.71 6.14 1.38
N ASN A 206 8.64 5.19 1.50
CA ASN A 206 9.21 4.84 2.82
C ASN A 206 10.11 5.95 3.37
N PHE A 207 10.98 6.48 2.51
CA PHE A 207 12.10 7.34 2.91
C PHE A 207 11.92 8.80 2.51
N ILE A 208 10.79 9.15 1.91
CA ILE A 208 10.36 10.51 1.62
C ILE A 208 9.06 10.75 2.38
N ASP A 209 9.00 11.83 3.17
CA ASP A 209 7.80 12.13 3.98
C ASP A 209 6.68 12.68 3.09
N GLY A 210 5.92 11.78 2.48
CA GLY A 210 4.82 12.10 1.60
C GLY A 210 4.51 11.03 0.56
N PHE A 211 3.72 11.42 -0.42
CA PHE A 211 3.25 10.55 -1.50
C PHE A 211 3.08 11.32 -2.81
N ASN A 212 2.99 10.59 -3.89
CA ASN A 212 2.61 11.09 -5.22
C ASN A 212 1.32 10.44 -5.67
N MET A 213 0.52 11.16 -6.43
CA MET A 213 -0.66 10.66 -7.10
C MET A 213 -0.52 10.79 -8.61
N PHE A 214 -1.07 9.82 -9.32
CA PHE A 214 -1.00 9.72 -10.77
C PHE A 214 -2.39 9.35 -11.32
N ASP A 215 -2.66 9.72 -12.57
CA ASP A 215 -3.78 9.16 -13.32
C ASP A 215 -3.48 7.74 -13.84
N ALA A 216 -4.44 7.13 -14.50
CA ALA A 216 -4.30 5.78 -15.06
C ALA A 216 -3.27 5.69 -16.20
N GLU A 217 -2.90 6.78 -16.80
CA GLU A 217 -1.85 6.91 -17.84
C GLU A 217 -0.46 7.12 -17.22
N GLY A 218 -0.37 7.29 -15.90
CA GLY A 218 0.86 7.52 -15.15
C GLY A 218 1.32 8.97 -15.15
N ASN A 219 0.48 9.90 -15.57
CA ASN A 219 0.80 11.31 -15.45
C ASN A 219 0.69 11.74 -13.98
N LEU A 220 1.71 12.42 -13.50
CA LEU A 220 1.71 12.95 -12.13
C LEU A 220 0.65 14.03 -11.98
N THR A 221 -0.32 13.80 -11.08
CA THR A 221 -1.42 14.71 -10.82
C THR A 221 -1.22 15.53 -9.54
N LYS A 222 -0.53 14.95 -8.54
CA LYS A 222 -0.28 15.64 -7.27
C LYS A 222 0.97 15.10 -6.58
N ARG A 223 1.70 16.01 -5.93
CA ARG A 223 2.76 15.69 -4.96
C ARG A 223 2.38 16.23 -3.61
N VAL A 224 2.40 15.38 -2.59
CA VAL A 224 2.14 15.77 -1.21
C VAL A 224 3.38 15.51 -0.37
N ARG A 225 3.76 16.50 0.45
CA ARG A 225 4.93 16.45 1.35
C ARG A 225 4.57 17.05 2.69
N ARG A 226 5.26 16.61 3.75
CA ARG A 226 5.11 17.19 5.08
C ARG A 226 5.89 18.47 5.22
N LYS A 227 5.28 19.50 5.86
CA LYS A 227 5.90 20.81 6.13
C LYS A 227 7.08 20.71 7.11
N ASP A 228 6.91 19.88 8.13
CA ASP A 228 7.76 19.85 9.32
C ASP A 228 8.83 18.74 9.28
N SER A 229 8.99 18.08 8.15
CA SER A 229 10.01 17.05 8.00
C SER A 229 11.20 17.55 7.20
N ASN A 230 12.38 16.99 7.48
CA ASN A 230 13.56 17.17 6.64
C ASN A 230 13.40 16.54 5.25
N GLY A 231 12.22 15.99 4.98
CA GLY A 231 11.64 15.63 3.69
C GLY A 231 12.17 14.36 3.06
N ILE A 232 13.45 14.05 3.18
CA ILE A 232 14.07 12.90 2.52
C ILE A 232 15.10 12.29 3.46
N SER A 233 15.01 10.98 3.66
CA SER A 233 16.06 10.20 4.31
C SER A 233 16.87 9.47 3.24
N THR A 234 18.17 9.52 3.37
CA THR A 234 19.06 8.81 2.45
C THR A 234 19.17 7.36 2.90
N PHE A 235 18.81 6.45 2.04
CA PHE A 235 18.99 5.02 2.23
C PHE A 235 19.75 4.47 1.03
N THR A 236 20.98 4.00 1.25
CA THR A 236 21.90 3.56 0.18
C THR A 236 21.81 2.06 -0.09
N GLY A 237 21.02 1.32 0.69
CA GLY A 237 20.81 -0.13 0.54
C GLY A 237 21.35 -0.92 1.74
N TYR A 238 20.98 -2.19 1.79
CA TYR A 238 21.34 -3.10 2.89
C TYR A 238 22.78 -3.61 2.83
N GLU A 239 23.50 -3.38 1.73
CA GLU A 239 24.86 -3.89 1.53
C GLU A 239 25.94 -2.99 2.15
N ASP A 240 25.68 -1.69 2.32
CA ASP A 240 26.59 -0.71 2.90
C ASP A 240 26.41 -0.51 4.41
N ASN A 241 26.10 -1.57 5.12
CA ASN A 241 25.53 -1.64 6.49
C ASN A 241 26.33 -0.93 7.62
N GLU A 242 27.48 -0.38 7.39
CA GLU A 242 28.27 0.24 8.48
C GLU A 242 28.04 1.77 8.64
N GLN A 243 27.40 2.43 7.69
CA GLN A 243 27.23 3.89 7.72
C GLN A 243 25.77 4.39 7.81
N ASP A 244 24.77 3.56 7.50
CA ASP A 244 23.35 3.98 7.41
C ASP A 244 22.49 3.50 8.58
N GLU A 245 23.02 3.32 9.77
CA GLU A 245 22.24 2.91 10.96
C GLU A 245 21.10 3.90 11.31
N ASP A 246 21.08 5.08 10.73
CA ASP A 246 20.17 6.16 11.14
C ASP A 246 19.25 6.68 10.02
N PHE A 247 18.99 5.89 8.98
CA PHE A 247 17.98 6.27 8.00
C PHE A 247 16.57 6.30 8.64
N ARG A 248 15.76 7.27 8.22
CA ARG A 248 14.42 7.48 8.76
C ARG A 248 13.36 6.85 7.84
N ILE A 249 12.49 6.07 8.43
CA ILE A 249 11.31 5.51 7.78
C ILE A 249 10.13 6.41 8.12
N PHE A 250 9.53 7.04 7.11
CA PHE A 250 8.35 7.90 7.30
C PHE A 250 7.06 7.12 7.21
N SER A 251 6.90 6.31 6.16
CA SER A 251 5.71 5.49 5.93
C SER A 251 6.08 4.03 5.77
N PHE A 252 5.21 3.13 6.21
CA PHE A 252 5.51 1.71 6.24
C PHE A 252 4.52 0.85 5.45
N ARG A 253 3.31 1.33 5.21
CA ARG A 253 2.27 0.63 4.43
C ARG A 253 1.22 1.62 3.91
N ILE A 254 0.54 1.21 2.85
CA ILE A 254 -0.67 1.83 2.33
C ILE A 254 -1.80 0.81 2.29
N TYR A 255 -3.01 1.28 2.46
CA TYR A 255 -4.25 0.55 2.19
C TYR A 255 -5.19 1.45 1.41
N THR A 256 -5.96 0.91 0.47
CA THR A 256 -6.90 1.67 -0.35
C THR A 256 -8.31 1.08 -0.25
N ASP A 257 -9.31 1.96 -0.21
CA ASP A 257 -10.72 1.60 -0.32
C ASP A 257 -11.44 2.52 -1.32
N ASP A 258 -12.76 2.47 -1.36
CA ASP A 258 -13.55 3.25 -2.31
C ASP A 258 -13.56 4.75 -1.95
N ASP A 259 -13.45 5.08 -0.66
CA ASP A 259 -13.50 6.46 -0.16
C ASP A 259 -12.16 7.18 -0.21
N GLY A 260 -11.04 6.43 -0.24
CA GLY A 260 -9.71 7.02 -0.22
C GLY A 260 -8.60 6.03 0.00
N PHE A 261 -7.55 6.50 0.65
CA PHE A 261 -6.42 5.67 1.02
C PHE A 261 -5.89 6.02 2.40
N TYR A 262 -5.22 5.05 3.00
CA TYR A 262 -4.63 5.15 4.32
C TYR A 262 -3.14 4.92 4.24
N ILE A 263 -2.35 5.80 4.84
CA ILE A 263 -0.90 5.66 4.95
C ILE A 263 -0.55 5.39 6.41
N TYR A 264 0.15 4.29 6.67
CA TYR A 264 0.71 4.03 7.98
C TYR A 264 2.02 4.78 8.15
N ARG A 265 1.98 5.81 8.99
CA ARG A 265 3.09 6.72 9.26
C ARG A 265 3.79 6.34 10.56
N VAL A 266 5.08 6.07 10.46
CA VAL A 266 5.96 5.68 11.58
C VAL A 266 6.86 6.84 12.01
N ASN A 267 7.46 7.54 11.07
CA ASN A 267 8.39 8.68 11.26
C ASN A 267 9.48 8.37 12.30
N SER A 268 10.21 7.29 12.11
CA SER A 268 11.21 6.81 13.04
C SER A 268 12.49 6.41 12.33
N THR A 269 13.61 6.51 13.03
CA THR A 269 14.87 5.97 12.51
C THR A 269 14.89 4.44 12.64
N ASN A 270 15.71 3.78 11.82
CA ASN A 270 15.90 2.34 11.91
C ASN A 270 16.44 1.94 13.30
N SER A 271 17.36 2.71 13.84
CA SER A 271 17.92 2.46 15.17
C SER A 271 16.89 2.63 16.29
N GLU A 272 15.94 3.56 16.15
CA GLU A 272 14.82 3.71 17.11
C GLU A 272 13.88 2.51 17.04
N LEU A 273 13.53 2.02 15.84
CA LEU A 273 12.68 0.84 15.65
C LEU A 273 13.33 -0.42 16.22
N ASN A 274 14.62 -0.58 16.02
CA ASN A 274 15.36 -1.73 16.57
C ASN A 274 15.48 -1.71 18.11
N LYS A 275 15.40 -0.54 18.75
CA LYS A 275 15.45 -0.41 20.21
C LYS A 275 14.10 -0.68 20.88
N SER A 276 13.01 -0.20 20.29
CA SER A 276 11.67 -0.39 20.84
C SER A 276 10.61 -0.22 19.76
N LEU A 277 9.62 -1.11 19.79
CA LEU A 277 8.40 -1.02 19.02
C LEU A 277 7.24 -0.35 19.79
N GLU A 278 7.44 -0.06 21.09
CA GLU A 278 6.52 0.73 21.90
C GLU A 278 6.68 2.21 21.55
N ARG A 279 5.81 2.72 20.72
CA ARG A 279 5.80 4.12 20.26
C ARG A 279 4.47 4.52 19.68
N THR A 280 4.18 5.80 19.72
CA THR A 280 3.06 6.37 19.00
C THR A 280 3.32 6.35 17.50
N THR A 281 2.39 5.77 16.76
CA THR A 281 2.37 5.75 15.29
C THR A 281 1.00 6.18 14.79
N TYR A 282 0.85 6.41 13.49
CA TYR A 282 -0.38 6.97 12.95
C TYR A 282 -0.83 6.22 11.69
N ILE A 283 -2.13 6.02 11.58
CA ILE A 283 -2.78 5.72 10.30
C ILE A 283 -3.42 7.01 9.83
N GLU A 284 -3.00 7.52 8.68
CA GLU A 284 -3.44 8.79 8.10
C GLU A 284 -4.34 8.52 6.91
N GLN A 285 -5.59 8.98 6.99
CA GLN A 285 -6.59 8.84 5.94
C GLN A 285 -6.59 10.05 5.02
N PHE A 286 -6.63 9.79 3.73
CA PHE A 286 -6.73 10.78 2.66
C PHE A 286 -7.88 10.42 1.72
N ASP A 287 -8.52 11.44 1.14
CA ASP A 287 -9.43 11.23 0.02
C ASP A 287 -8.67 10.96 -1.29
N TRP A 288 -9.41 10.59 -2.36
CA TRP A 288 -8.80 10.34 -3.66
C TRP A 288 -8.37 11.61 -4.42
N GLU A 289 -8.54 12.78 -3.85
CA GLU A 289 -7.94 14.06 -4.26
C GLU A 289 -6.65 14.36 -3.49
N GLY A 290 -6.28 13.48 -2.53
CA GLY A 290 -5.08 13.58 -1.70
C GLY A 290 -5.19 14.69 -0.65
N HIS A 291 -6.40 14.98 -0.15
CA HIS A 291 -6.60 15.85 0.98
C HIS A 291 -6.59 15.04 2.28
N PRO A 292 -5.96 15.54 3.35
CA PRO A 292 -6.02 14.92 4.66
C PRO A 292 -7.47 14.88 5.17
N VAL A 293 -7.90 13.70 5.67
CA VAL A 293 -9.25 13.52 6.22
C VAL A 293 -9.17 13.35 7.73
N ARG A 294 -8.56 12.26 8.20
CA ARG A 294 -8.45 11.90 9.60
C ARG A 294 -7.11 11.28 9.90
N ARG A 295 -6.78 11.30 11.18
CA ARG A 295 -5.57 10.71 11.71
C ARG A 295 -5.91 9.82 12.90
N TYR A 296 -5.42 8.58 12.92
CA TYR A 296 -5.67 7.61 13.95
C TYR A 296 -4.36 7.32 14.69
N GLU A 297 -4.31 7.64 15.97
CA GLU A 297 -3.13 7.49 16.82
C GLU A 297 -3.11 6.09 17.45
N LEU A 298 -2.14 5.28 17.09
CA LEU A 298 -1.88 3.95 17.65
C LEU A 298 -0.79 4.04 18.73
N PRO A 299 -0.93 3.32 19.85
CA PRO A 299 0.04 3.37 20.96
C PRO A 299 1.30 2.53 20.69
N MET A 300 1.40 1.91 19.50
CA MET A 300 2.46 0.96 19.19
C MET A 300 2.79 0.92 17.71
N PHE A 301 3.94 0.36 17.37
CA PHE A 301 4.27 -0.01 16.01
C PHE A 301 3.50 -1.28 15.60
N VAL A 302 2.92 -1.27 14.40
CA VAL A 302 2.28 -2.43 13.78
C VAL A 302 2.90 -2.70 12.41
N ARG A 303 2.96 -3.94 11.99
CA ARG A 303 3.59 -4.28 10.70
C ARG A 303 2.63 -4.21 9.53
N TYR A 304 1.37 -4.52 9.76
CA TYR A 304 0.28 -4.44 8.79
C TYR A 304 -0.98 -3.92 9.46
N PHE A 305 -1.84 -3.35 8.66
CA PHE A 305 -3.16 -2.92 9.09
C PHE A 305 -4.18 -3.10 7.96
N CYS A 306 -5.44 -3.21 8.33
CA CYS A 306 -6.59 -3.29 7.43
C CYS A 306 -7.74 -2.49 8.03
N PRO A 307 -8.25 -1.44 7.35
CA PRO A 307 -9.44 -0.71 7.78
C PRO A 307 -10.68 -1.62 7.78
N LEU A 308 -11.46 -1.53 8.86
CA LEU A 308 -12.69 -2.33 9.04
C LEU A 308 -13.98 -1.51 8.88
N GLY A 309 -13.86 -0.21 8.59
CA GLY A 309 -14.95 0.76 8.63
C GLY A 309 -15.16 1.34 10.03
N ASP A 310 -15.94 2.42 10.11
CA ASP A 310 -16.26 3.12 11.36
C ASP A 310 -15.03 3.52 12.21
N GLY A 311 -13.91 3.82 11.55
CA GLY A 311 -12.64 4.17 12.20
C GLY A 311 -11.95 3.01 12.91
N LYS A 312 -12.34 1.76 12.66
CA LYS A 312 -11.73 0.57 13.25
C LYS A 312 -10.69 -0.02 12.32
N PHE A 313 -9.70 -0.70 12.94
CA PHE A 313 -8.62 -1.35 12.20
C PHE A 313 -8.29 -2.72 12.78
N MET A 314 -8.08 -3.71 11.91
CA MET A 314 -7.32 -4.90 12.27
C MET A 314 -5.84 -4.60 12.04
N VAL A 315 -5.00 -4.92 13.01
CA VAL A 315 -3.55 -4.72 12.92
C VAL A 315 -2.81 -6.02 13.20
N TYR A 316 -1.61 -6.12 12.64
CA TYR A 316 -0.68 -7.20 12.95
C TYR A 316 0.43 -6.68 13.87
N ASP A 317 0.43 -7.19 15.10
CA ASP A 317 1.40 -6.92 16.14
C ASP A 317 2.46 -8.03 16.17
N ILE A 318 3.67 -7.71 15.71
CA ILE A 318 4.78 -8.68 15.68
C ILE A 318 5.37 -8.97 17.06
N THR A 319 4.99 -8.23 18.09
CA THR A 319 5.49 -8.38 19.46
C THR A 319 4.63 -9.30 20.30
N SER A 320 3.40 -9.57 19.88
CA SER A 320 2.46 -10.41 20.61
C SER A 320 2.64 -11.88 20.23
N GLU A 321 2.91 -12.72 21.24
CA GLU A 321 3.06 -14.17 21.02
C GLU A 321 1.72 -14.89 20.79
N ASN A 322 0.63 -14.40 21.39
CA ASN A 322 -0.66 -15.10 21.39
C ASN A 322 -1.78 -14.35 20.68
N GLU A 323 -1.68 -13.02 20.58
CA GLU A 323 -2.69 -12.16 19.98
C GLU A 323 -2.07 -11.31 18.85
N ALA A 324 -1.47 -12.00 17.89
CA ALA A 324 -0.76 -11.35 16.79
C ALA A 324 -1.68 -10.48 15.92
N LEU A 325 -2.97 -10.79 15.84
CA LEU A 325 -3.97 -9.93 15.26
C LEU A 325 -4.77 -9.22 16.36
N GLN A 326 -4.95 -7.92 16.21
CA GLN A 326 -5.67 -7.10 17.18
C GLN A 326 -6.64 -6.16 16.46
N ILE A 327 -7.79 -5.91 17.07
CA ILE A 327 -8.74 -4.90 16.62
C ILE A 327 -8.55 -3.66 17.47
N PHE A 328 -8.37 -2.53 16.80
CA PHE A 328 -8.35 -1.21 17.40
C PHE A 328 -9.59 -0.42 16.99
N GLU A 329 -10.14 0.33 17.93
CA GLU A 329 -11.29 1.21 17.74
C GLU A 329 -11.05 2.59 18.38
N PRO A 330 -11.81 3.62 17.99
CA PRO A 330 -11.74 4.93 18.63
C PRO A 330 -11.90 4.85 20.15
N ASP A 331 -11.07 5.61 20.86
CA ASP A 331 -11.18 5.72 22.31
C ASP A 331 -12.14 6.85 22.69
N ASP A 332 -13.41 6.52 22.88
CA ASP A 332 -14.48 7.47 23.22
C ASP A 332 -14.29 8.14 24.60
N THR A 333 -13.27 7.74 25.39
CA THR A 333 -13.01 8.30 26.71
C THR A 333 -12.22 9.62 26.67
N THR A 334 -11.82 10.08 25.50
CA THR A 334 -10.95 11.26 25.30
C THR A 334 -11.69 12.52 24.83
N ASN A 335 -13.03 12.56 24.88
CA ASN A 335 -13.87 13.76 24.63
C ASN A 335 -14.04 14.64 25.86
#